data_193cdfabe1ab2cb1adfee2275711ab19
#
_entry.id   193cdfabe1ab2cb1adfee2275711ab19
#
_cell.length_a   1.000
_cell.length_b   1.000
_cell.length_c   1.000
_cell.angle_alpha   90.00
_cell.angle_beta   90.00
_cell.angle_gamma   90.00
#
_symmetry.space_group_name_H-M   'P 1'
#
loop_
_entity.id
_entity.type
_entity.pdbx_description
1 polymer ?
#
loop_
_entity_poly.entity_id
_entity_poly.type
_entity_poly.pdbx_seq_one_letter_code
_entity_poly.pdbx_strand_id
1 'polypeptide(L)'
;MIRFEQVSKVYSNGVKGLDNVTLDIEQGEFVAIIGLSGAGKSTLLRSINRMHSITGGTLTVDGVDVTKLKGKELRKFRRKIGMIFQSFNLITRTTVINNVLTSRVPDLPWWRSLLGIYRREDKIAALEALDKVGILDKAYSRVDQLSGGQQQRVALARTLAQNPSIILADEPVAALDPVTARQVMDD
;
A
#
# COMPACT_ATOMS: atom_id res chain seq x y z
N MET A 1 -8.65 -9.83 -9.26
CA MET A 1 -9.76 -9.11 -9.95
C MET A 1 -10.42 -8.13 -9.00
N ILE A 2 -10.62 -6.87 -9.42
CA ILE A 2 -11.31 -5.83 -8.65
C ILE A 2 -12.52 -5.37 -9.47
N ARG A 3 -13.71 -5.31 -8.85
CA ARG A 3 -14.94 -4.90 -9.54
C ARG A 3 -15.68 -3.84 -8.73
N PHE A 4 -15.94 -2.72 -9.36
CA PHE A 4 -16.83 -1.66 -8.91
C PHE A 4 -18.15 -1.75 -9.66
N GLU A 5 -19.26 -1.80 -8.94
CA GLU A 5 -20.62 -1.82 -9.51
C GLU A 5 -21.40 -0.64 -8.93
N GLN A 6 -21.56 0.41 -9.73
CA GLN A 6 -22.27 1.64 -9.37
C GLN A 6 -21.81 2.24 -8.04
N VAL A 7 -20.50 2.20 -7.79
CA VAL A 7 -19.92 2.63 -6.52
C VAL A 7 -19.98 4.14 -6.37
N SER A 8 -20.54 4.58 -5.26
CA SER A 8 -20.60 5.98 -4.87
C SER A 8 -19.99 6.20 -3.48
N LYS A 9 -19.34 7.35 -3.32
CA LYS A 9 -18.83 7.81 -2.04
C LYS A 9 -19.18 9.27 -1.83
N VAL A 10 -20.04 9.53 -0.85
CA VAL A 10 -20.34 10.87 -0.37
C VAL A 10 -19.73 11.03 1.02
N TYR A 11 -18.98 12.11 1.23
CA TYR A 11 -18.40 12.45 2.52
C TYR A 11 -19.44 13.17 3.42
N SER A 12 -19.16 13.24 4.70
CA SER A 12 -20.06 13.87 5.69
C SER A 12 -20.36 15.37 5.43
N ASN A 13 -19.46 16.03 4.69
CA ASN A 13 -19.62 17.42 4.24
C ASN A 13 -20.42 17.56 2.93
N GLY A 14 -21.00 16.47 2.42
CA GLY A 14 -21.78 16.45 1.17
C GLY A 14 -20.94 16.34 -0.12
N VAL A 15 -19.61 16.40 -0.02
CA VAL A 15 -18.73 16.26 -1.21
C VAL A 15 -18.80 14.84 -1.75
N LYS A 16 -19.07 14.69 -3.04
CA LYS A 16 -18.98 13.40 -3.74
C LYS A 16 -17.54 13.10 -4.11
N GLY A 17 -16.98 12.05 -3.52
CA GLY A 17 -15.64 11.54 -3.87
C GLY A 17 -15.67 10.52 -5.00
N LEU A 18 -16.77 9.75 -5.12
CA LEU A 18 -17.08 8.86 -6.24
C LEU A 18 -18.56 9.00 -6.56
N ASP A 19 -18.91 8.98 -7.85
CA ASP A 19 -20.28 9.10 -8.31
C ASP A 19 -20.58 8.01 -9.34
N ASN A 20 -21.28 6.97 -8.90
CA ASN A 20 -21.77 5.87 -9.72
C ASN A 20 -20.68 5.20 -10.60
N VAL A 21 -19.51 4.93 -10.02
CA VAL A 21 -18.37 4.35 -10.74
C VAL A 21 -18.61 2.86 -10.99
N THR A 22 -18.49 2.45 -12.25
CA THR A 22 -18.47 1.04 -12.67
C THR A 22 -17.16 0.77 -13.41
N LEU A 23 -16.35 -0.17 -12.89
CA LEU A 23 -15.03 -0.48 -13.40
C LEU A 23 -14.65 -1.90 -13.02
N ASP A 24 -14.09 -2.65 -13.96
CA ASP A 24 -13.49 -3.95 -13.74
C ASP A 24 -11.97 -3.86 -13.98
N ILE A 25 -11.17 -4.45 -13.10
CA ILE A 25 -9.72 -4.59 -13.22
C ILE A 25 -9.39 -6.08 -13.08
N GLU A 26 -8.81 -6.64 -14.12
CA GLU A 26 -8.49 -8.06 -14.16
C GLU A 26 -7.20 -8.39 -13.37
N GLN A 27 -6.98 -9.67 -13.13
CA GLN A 27 -5.76 -10.12 -12.47
C GLN A 27 -4.55 -9.95 -13.39
N GLY A 28 -3.46 -9.38 -12.87
CA GLY A 28 -2.24 -9.12 -13.62
C GLY A 28 -2.30 -7.85 -14.49
N GLU A 29 -3.40 -7.10 -14.41
CA GLU A 29 -3.55 -5.85 -15.15
C GLU A 29 -2.83 -4.70 -14.42
N PHE A 30 -2.14 -3.86 -15.21
CA PHE A 30 -1.59 -2.59 -14.76
C PHE A 30 -2.51 -1.46 -15.18
N VAL A 31 -3.08 -0.75 -14.21
CA VAL A 31 -4.05 0.32 -14.45
C VAL A 31 -3.53 1.65 -13.91
N ALA A 32 -3.44 2.65 -14.78
CA ALA A 32 -3.13 4.04 -14.41
C ALA A 32 -4.41 4.88 -14.38
N ILE A 33 -4.67 5.54 -13.23
CA ILE A 33 -5.83 6.42 -13.06
C ILE A 33 -5.36 7.86 -13.19
N ILE A 34 -5.77 8.54 -14.26
CA ILE A 34 -5.38 9.91 -14.59
C ILE A 34 -6.58 10.84 -14.40
N GLY A 35 -6.35 12.04 -13.92
CA GLY A 35 -7.39 13.07 -13.75
C GLY A 35 -6.89 14.25 -12.92
N LEU A 36 -7.67 15.32 -12.90
CA LEU A 36 -7.36 16.55 -12.17
C LEU A 36 -7.28 16.30 -10.64
N SER A 37 -6.66 17.24 -9.92
CA SER A 37 -6.72 17.23 -8.47
C SER A 37 -8.18 17.30 -8.00
N GLY A 38 -8.55 16.50 -7.00
CA GLY A 38 -9.94 16.41 -6.52
C GLY A 38 -10.86 15.49 -7.34
N ALA A 39 -10.42 14.89 -8.44
CA ALA A 39 -11.26 14.01 -9.29
C ALA A 39 -11.63 12.66 -8.65
N GLY A 40 -11.26 12.41 -7.39
CA GLY A 40 -11.63 11.17 -6.68
C GLY A 40 -10.63 10.02 -6.80
N LYS A 41 -9.46 10.20 -7.46
CA LYS A 41 -8.44 9.14 -7.64
C LYS A 41 -8.04 8.45 -6.33
N SER A 42 -7.61 9.23 -5.34
CA SER A 42 -7.23 8.70 -4.02
C SER A 42 -8.44 8.09 -3.28
N THR A 43 -9.65 8.62 -3.49
CA THR A 43 -10.88 8.04 -2.92
C THR A 43 -11.14 6.66 -3.48
N LEU A 44 -10.97 6.48 -4.80
CA LEU A 44 -11.14 5.20 -5.47
C LEU A 44 -10.12 4.17 -4.94
N LEU A 45 -8.82 4.50 -4.93
CA LEU A 45 -7.77 3.62 -4.41
C LEU A 45 -8.00 3.25 -2.93
N ARG A 46 -8.34 4.24 -2.09
CA ARG A 46 -8.58 4.02 -0.66
C ARG A 46 -9.89 3.29 -0.36
N SER A 47 -10.80 3.21 -1.33
CA SER A 47 -11.99 2.37 -1.22
C SER A 47 -11.66 0.89 -1.41
N ILE A 48 -10.72 0.54 -2.30
CA ILE A 48 -10.31 -0.85 -2.56
C ILE A 48 -9.79 -1.51 -1.27
N ASN A 49 -8.90 -0.85 -0.51
CA ASN A 49 -8.38 -1.38 0.74
C ASN A 49 -9.28 -1.07 1.97
N ARG A 50 -10.49 -0.55 1.72
CA ARG A 50 -11.44 -0.19 2.75
C ARG A 50 -10.93 0.86 3.78
N MET A 51 -10.02 1.75 3.39
CA MET A 51 -9.69 2.94 4.19
C MET A 51 -10.83 3.96 4.14
N HIS A 52 -11.48 4.08 2.98
CA HIS A 52 -12.75 4.78 2.84
C HIS A 52 -13.89 3.78 2.63
N SER A 53 -14.98 3.94 3.42
CA SER A 53 -16.20 3.17 3.17
C SER A 53 -16.98 3.83 2.03
N ILE A 54 -17.49 3.04 1.10
CA ILE A 54 -18.41 3.50 0.08
C ILE A 54 -19.80 3.78 0.69
N THR A 55 -20.60 4.62 0.04
CA THR A 55 -21.95 5.00 0.49
C THR A 55 -23.04 4.38 -0.36
N GLY A 56 -22.70 3.84 -1.54
CA GLY A 56 -23.63 3.14 -2.43
C GLY A 56 -22.87 2.22 -3.38
N GLY A 57 -23.59 1.29 -4.00
CA GLY A 57 -23.02 0.30 -4.90
C GLY A 57 -22.34 -0.87 -4.21
N THR A 58 -21.64 -1.69 -4.99
CA THR A 58 -20.92 -2.89 -4.53
C THR A 58 -19.46 -2.82 -4.99
N LEU A 59 -18.54 -3.17 -4.09
CA LEU A 59 -17.12 -3.30 -4.39
C LEU A 59 -16.64 -4.68 -3.99
N THR A 60 -16.18 -5.45 -4.98
CA THR A 60 -15.62 -6.79 -4.76
C THR A 60 -14.14 -6.82 -5.15
N VAL A 61 -13.36 -7.55 -4.36
CA VAL A 61 -11.93 -7.81 -4.61
C VAL A 61 -11.70 -9.31 -4.45
N ASP A 62 -11.19 -9.95 -5.49
CA ASP A 62 -11.02 -11.41 -5.55
C ASP A 62 -12.31 -12.18 -5.15
N GLY A 63 -13.46 -11.72 -5.62
CA GLY A 63 -14.78 -12.29 -5.32
C GLY A 63 -15.32 -12.01 -3.92
N VAL A 64 -14.60 -11.24 -3.10
CA VAL A 64 -15.01 -10.88 -1.74
C VAL A 64 -15.62 -9.47 -1.73
N ASP A 65 -16.86 -9.35 -1.28
CA ASP A 65 -17.48 -8.05 -1.03
C ASP A 65 -16.79 -7.34 0.14
N VAL A 66 -15.98 -6.34 -0.18
CA VAL A 66 -15.17 -5.63 0.82
C VAL A 66 -16.02 -4.79 1.77
N THR A 67 -17.27 -4.46 1.40
CA THR A 67 -18.14 -3.64 2.24
C THR A 67 -18.58 -4.35 3.51
N LYS A 68 -18.63 -5.68 3.46
CA LYS A 68 -19.07 -6.55 4.56
C LYS A 68 -17.97 -6.90 5.54
N LEU A 69 -16.70 -6.73 5.14
CA LEU A 69 -15.55 -7.13 5.97
C LEU A 69 -15.43 -6.28 7.24
N LYS A 70 -15.16 -6.93 8.39
CA LYS A 70 -14.97 -6.27 9.69
C LYS A 70 -13.87 -6.97 10.51
N GLY A 71 -13.32 -6.28 11.48
CA GLY A 71 -12.44 -6.84 12.50
C GLY A 71 -11.27 -7.65 11.93
N LYS A 72 -11.20 -8.94 12.26
CA LYS A 72 -10.12 -9.85 11.84
C LYS A 72 -10.12 -10.12 10.34
N GLU A 73 -11.29 -10.23 9.72
CA GLU A 73 -11.43 -10.46 8.27
C GLU A 73 -10.91 -9.28 7.46
N LEU A 74 -11.25 -8.05 7.85
CA LEU A 74 -10.74 -6.85 7.21
C LEU A 74 -9.21 -6.74 7.35
N ARG A 75 -8.65 -7.10 8.52
CA ARG A 75 -7.19 -7.15 8.71
C ARG A 75 -6.53 -8.17 7.79
N LYS A 76 -7.10 -9.39 7.69
CA LYS A 76 -6.61 -10.44 6.80
C LYS A 76 -6.70 -10.02 5.32
N PHE A 77 -7.78 -9.36 4.95
CA PHE A 77 -7.96 -8.80 3.61
C PHE A 77 -6.87 -7.77 3.29
N ARG A 78 -6.64 -6.79 4.16
CA ARG A 78 -5.61 -5.75 3.98
C ARG A 78 -4.19 -6.30 3.89
N ARG A 79 -3.94 -7.51 4.40
CA ARG A 79 -2.63 -8.20 4.24
C ARG A 79 -2.32 -8.55 2.79
N LYS A 80 -3.35 -8.73 1.96
CA LYS A 80 -3.21 -9.03 0.53
C LYS A 80 -2.98 -7.78 -0.32
N ILE A 81 -3.14 -6.59 0.25
CA ILE A 81 -3.07 -5.33 -0.47
C ILE A 81 -1.90 -4.51 0.06
N GLY A 82 -0.93 -4.26 -0.80
CA GLY A 82 0.14 -3.30 -0.55
C GLY A 82 -0.34 -1.89 -0.89
N MET A 83 -0.02 -0.91 -0.04
CA MET A 83 -0.39 0.49 -0.30
C MET A 83 0.85 1.38 -0.20
N ILE A 84 1.15 2.08 -1.29
CA ILE A 84 2.16 3.13 -1.35
C ILE A 84 1.43 4.46 -1.27
N PHE A 85 1.73 5.23 -0.22
CA PHE A 85 1.11 6.52 0.03
C PHE A 85 1.97 7.66 -0.51
N GLN A 86 1.35 8.75 -0.90
CA GLN A 86 2.02 9.98 -1.32
C GLN A 86 2.98 10.52 -0.23
N SER A 87 2.58 10.51 1.04
CA SER A 87 3.45 10.75 2.18
C SER A 87 3.96 9.42 2.72
N PHE A 88 5.13 9.00 2.42
CA PHE A 88 5.74 7.68 2.65
C PHE A 88 5.34 6.95 3.95
N ASN A 89 4.78 7.64 4.94
CA ASN A 89 4.32 7.12 6.25
C ASN A 89 5.40 6.26 6.93
N LEU A 90 6.63 6.73 6.90
CA LEU A 90 7.77 6.08 7.56
C LEU A 90 7.93 6.58 9.00
N ILE A 91 8.38 5.69 9.87
CA ILE A 91 8.79 6.04 11.23
C ILE A 91 10.20 6.66 11.14
N THR A 92 10.30 7.98 11.26
CA THR A 92 11.51 8.74 10.94
C THR A 92 12.68 8.45 11.87
N ARG A 93 12.42 8.23 13.17
CA ARG A 93 13.44 8.05 14.21
C ARG A 93 13.92 6.59 14.39
N THR A 94 13.63 5.72 13.45
CA THR A 94 14.08 4.31 13.46
C THR A 94 14.84 3.97 12.19
N THR A 95 15.44 2.78 12.15
CA THR A 95 16.23 2.32 11.01
C THR A 95 15.34 1.94 9.83
N VAL A 96 15.95 1.93 8.64
CA VAL A 96 15.33 1.51 7.39
C VAL A 96 14.77 0.09 7.50
N ILE A 97 15.58 -0.86 7.94
CA ILE A 97 15.14 -2.26 8.10
C ILE A 97 13.96 -2.39 9.06
N ASN A 98 13.96 -1.62 10.16
CA ASN A 98 12.82 -1.65 11.09
C ASN A 98 11.54 -1.11 10.46
N ASN A 99 11.63 -0.09 9.59
CA ASN A 99 10.47 0.37 8.82
C ASN A 99 9.92 -0.73 7.90
N VAL A 100 10.79 -1.46 7.20
CA VAL A 100 10.36 -2.56 6.34
C VAL A 100 9.75 -3.70 7.17
N LEU A 101 10.34 -4.03 8.30
CA LEU A 101 9.84 -5.06 9.22
C LEU A 101 8.45 -4.75 9.81
N THR A 102 8.02 -3.47 9.84
CA THR A 102 6.64 -3.15 10.27
C THR A 102 5.57 -3.81 9.41
N SER A 103 5.87 -4.17 8.16
CA SER A 103 4.98 -4.92 7.27
C SER A 103 4.62 -6.31 7.83
N ARG A 104 5.48 -6.87 8.70
CA ARG A 104 5.31 -8.21 9.31
C ARG A 104 4.60 -8.17 10.68
N VAL A 105 4.46 -6.98 11.28
CA VAL A 105 3.83 -6.82 12.60
C VAL A 105 2.46 -7.52 12.71
N PRO A 106 1.56 -7.45 11.70
CA PRO A 106 0.26 -8.12 11.78
C PRO A 106 0.32 -9.65 11.86
N ASP A 107 1.45 -10.28 11.49
CA ASP A 107 1.66 -11.72 11.51
C ASP A 107 2.32 -12.21 12.81
N LEU A 108 2.77 -11.28 13.64
CA LEU A 108 3.43 -11.60 14.89
C LEU A 108 2.43 -11.74 16.04
N PRO A 109 2.70 -12.66 17.01
CA PRO A 109 2.03 -12.61 18.29
C PRO A 109 2.21 -11.23 18.95
N TRP A 110 1.19 -10.74 19.66
CA TRP A 110 1.17 -9.40 20.23
C TRP A 110 2.41 -9.07 21.10
N TRP A 111 2.91 -10.03 21.88
CA TRP A 111 4.09 -9.86 22.73
C TRP A 111 5.39 -9.70 21.92
N ARG A 112 5.54 -10.42 20.78
CA ARG A 112 6.68 -10.24 19.89
C ARG A 112 6.64 -8.89 19.18
N SER A 113 5.45 -8.46 18.78
CA SER A 113 5.24 -7.14 18.18
C SER A 113 5.63 -6.03 19.15
N LEU A 114 5.24 -6.16 20.44
CA LEU A 114 5.56 -5.18 21.48
C LEU A 114 7.09 -5.10 21.73
N LEU A 115 7.79 -6.25 21.73
CA LEU A 115 9.22 -6.34 21.97
C LEU A 115 10.07 -6.12 20.69
N GLY A 116 9.47 -5.95 19.52
CA GLY A 116 10.19 -5.84 18.25
C GLY A 116 10.97 -7.09 17.85
N ILE A 117 10.50 -8.29 18.29
CA ILE A 117 11.19 -9.56 18.04
C ILE A 117 10.65 -10.18 16.74
N TYR A 118 11.41 -9.99 15.66
CA TYR A 118 11.11 -10.56 14.35
C TYR A 118 11.82 -11.91 14.16
N ARG A 119 11.23 -12.77 13.31
CA ARG A 119 11.85 -14.04 12.91
C ARG A 119 13.04 -13.78 11.98
N ARG A 120 13.93 -14.76 11.86
CA ARG A 120 15.07 -14.68 10.93
C ARG A 120 14.59 -14.50 9.48
N GLU A 121 13.53 -15.24 9.10
CA GLU A 121 12.93 -15.18 7.77
C GLU A 121 12.36 -13.79 7.45
N ASP A 122 11.73 -13.12 8.42
CA ASP A 122 11.21 -11.76 8.25
C ASP A 122 12.34 -10.75 8.00
N LYS A 123 13.48 -10.93 8.67
CA LYS A 123 14.66 -10.08 8.46
C LYS A 123 15.28 -10.30 7.08
N ILE A 124 15.37 -11.55 6.64
CA ILE A 124 15.88 -11.89 5.30
C ILE A 124 14.97 -11.27 4.25
N ALA A 125 13.65 -11.50 4.33
CA ALA A 125 12.69 -10.91 3.39
C ALA A 125 12.73 -9.37 3.37
N ALA A 126 12.99 -8.73 4.52
CA ALA A 126 13.16 -7.28 4.57
C ALA A 126 14.44 -6.82 3.85
N LEU A 127 15.57 -7.53 4.01
CA LEU A 127 16.82 -7.23 3.32
C LEU A 127 16.72 -7.46 1.82
N GLU A 128 16.09 -8.57 1.38
CA GLU A 128 15.82 -8.85 -0.03
C GLU A 128 14.93 -7.77 -0.67
N ALA A 129 13.91 -7.31 0.05
CA ALA A 129 13.07 -6.20 -0.43
C ALA A 129 13.85 -4.89 -0.56
N LEU A 130 14.79 -4.61 0.35
CA LEU A 130 15.69 -3.45 0.26
C LEU A 130 16.68 -3.57 -0.89
N ASP A 131 17.17 -4.78 -1.17
CA ASP A 131 18.05 -5.06 -2.29
C ASP A 131 17.35 -4.82 -3.62
N LYS A 132 16.13 -5.35 -3.79
CA LYS A 132 15.30 -5.14 -4.99
C LYS A 132 15.09 -3.66 -5.36
N VAL A 133 15.00 -2.79 -4.37
CA VAL A 133 14.83 -1.35 -4.60
C VAL A 133 16.15 -0.57 -4.57
N GLY A 134 17.30 -1.26 -4.51
CA GLY A 134 18.64 -0.67 -4.60
C GLY A 134 18.99 0.25 -3.41
N ILE A 135 18.63 -0.12 -2.17
CA ILE A 135 18.94 0.66 -0.96
C ILE A 135 19.42 -0.21 0.23
N LEU A 136 19.92 -1.41 -0.07
CA LEU A 136 20.37 -2.35 0.94
C LEU A 136 21.52 -1.78 1.80
N ASP A 137 22.41 -0.97 1.21
CA ASP A 137 23.53 -0.29 1.89
C ASP A 137 23.08 0.62 3.03
N LYS A 138 21.82 1.09 3.01
CA LYS A 138 21.21 1.94 4.02
C LYS A 138 20.33 1.19 5.02
N ALA A 139 20.32 -0.15 5.01
CA ALA A 139 19.40 -0.96 5.82
C ALA A 139 19.42 -0.57 7.33
N TYR A 140 20.59 -0.22 7.85
CA TYR A 140 20.78 0.14 9.27
C TYR A 140 20.86 1.66 9.52
N SER A 141 20.76 2.48 8.47
CA SER A 141 20.69 3.94 8.60
C SER A 141 19.34 4.37 9.15
N ARG A 142 19.30 5.54 9.81
CA ARG A 142 18.02 6.12 10.25
C ARG A 142 17.31 6.77 9.07
N VAL A 143 15.97 6.67 9.07
CA VAL A 143 15.15 7.19 7.98
C VAL A 143 15.21 8.72 7.86
N ASP A 144 15.35 9.44 8.97
CA ASP A 144 15.49 10.90 8.97
C ASP A 144 16.80 11.42 8.34
N GLN A 145 17.76 10.53 8.06
CA GLN A 145 19.02 10.85 7.37
C GLN A 145 18.94 10.59 5.85
N LEU A 146 17.82 10.11 5.35
CA LEU A 146 17.62 9.74 3.96
C LEU A 146 17.03 10.89 3.14
N SER A 147 17.42 10.97 1.86
CA SER A 147 16.75 11.83 0.89
C SER A 147 15.30 11.38 0.64
N GLY A 148 14.45 12.26 0.08
CA GLY A 148 13.06 11.93 -0.24
C GLY A 148 12.93 10.71 -1.15
N GLY A 149 13.75 10.59 -2.20
CA GLY A 149 13.78 9.43 -3.08
C GLY A 149 14.22 8.14 -2.38
N GLN A 150 15.19 8.23 -1.44
CA GLN A 150 15.56 7.08 -0.62
C GLN A 150 14.43 6.66 0.34
N GLN A 151 13.74 7.61 0.97
CA GLN A 151 12.57 7.32 1.81
C GLN A 151 11.46 6.63 1.02
N GLN A 152 11.25 7.04 -0.22
CA GLN A 152 10.29 6.41 -1.12
C GLN A 152 10.66 4.96 -1.42
N ARG A 153 11.94 4.67 -1.72
CA ARG A 153 12.43 3.30 -1.91
C ARG A 153 12.19 2.44 -0.65
N VAL A 154 12.38 3.01 0.54
CA VAL A 154 12.05 2.32 1.81
C VAL A 154 10.55 2.01 1.91
N ALA A 155 9.67 2.94 1.53
CA ALA A 155 8.22 2.70 1.52
C ALA A 155 7.82 1.59 0.53
N LEU A 156 8.48 1.57 -0.63
CA LEU A 156 8.31 0.52 -1.63
C LEU A 156 8.81 -0.83 -1.11
N ALA A 157 10.03 -0.91 -0.56
CA ALA A 157 10.56 -2.13 0.06
C ALA A 157 9.62 -2.67 1.16
N ARG A 158 9.06 -1.78 2.00
CA ARG A 158 8.07 -2.16 3.02
C ARG A 158 6.84 -2.81 2.40
N THR A 159 6.37 -2.29 1.27
CA THR A 159 5.22 -2.83 0.55
C THR A 159 5.55 -4.19 -0.07
N LEU A 160 6.70 -4.32 -0.73
CA LEU A 160 7.17 -5.58 -1.32
C LEU A 160 7.39 -6.67 -0.25
N ALA A 161 7.99 -6.32 0.90
CA ALA A 161 8.22 -7.25 2.00
C ALA A 161 6.90 -7.82 2.57
N GLN A 162 5.77 -7.16 2.38
CA GLN A 162 4.44 -7.68 2.72
C GLN A 162 4.03 -8.85 1.81
N ASN A 163 4.62 -8.98 0.62
CA ASN A 163 4.26 -9.92 -0.45
C ASN A 163 2.76 -9.84 -0.80
N PRO A 164 2.28 -8.65 -1.23
CA PRO A 164 0.86 -8.45 -1.54
C PRO A 164 0.51 -9.05 -2.90
N SER A 165 -0.78 -9.45 -3.09
CA SER A 165 -1.32 -9.84 -4.39
C SER A 165 -1.82 -8.64 -5.22
N ILE A 166 -2.04 -7.49 -4.58
CA ILE A 166 -2.48 -6.24 -5.20
C ILE A 166 -1.63 -5.11 -4.64
N ILE A 167 -1.08 -4.26 -5.52
CA ILE A 167 -0.38 -3.04 -5.13
C ILE A 167 -1.21 -1.83 -5.56
N LEU A 168 -1.49 -0.97 -4.61
CA LEU A 168 -2.15 0.32 -4.83
C LEU A 168 -1.14 1.44 -4.60
N ALA A 169 -1.00 2.35 -5.55
CA ALA A 169 -0.08 3.46 -5.44
C ALA A 169 -0.83 4.80 -5.61
N ASP A 170 -0.82 5.61 -4.56
CA ASP A 170 -1.46 6.92 -4.51
C ASP A 170 -0.38 7.99 -4.79
N GLU A 171 -0.30 8.45 -6.05
CA GLU A 171 0.69 9.39 -6.56
C GLU A 171 2.16 8.99 -6.30
N PRO A 172 2.58 7.76 -6.69
CA PRO A 172 3.92 7.26 -6.38
C PRO A 172 5.03 8.00 -7.14
N VAL A 173 4.69 8.67 -8.25
CA VAL A 173 5.65 9.18 -9.24
C VAL A 173 6.16 10.58 -8.92
N ALA A 174 5.64 11.27 -7.91
CA ALA A 174 6.13 12.60 -7.53
C ALA A 174 7.58 12.60 -7.04
N ALA A 175 8.22 11.43 -6.87
CA ALA A 175 9.57 11.30 -6.34
C ALA A 175 10.39 10.10 -6.89
N LEU A 176 9.90 9.30 -7.87
CA LEU A 176 10.73 8.33 -8.61
C LEU A 176 11.20 8.95 -9.91
N ASP A 177 12.51 8.85 -10.18
CA ASP A 177 12.99 9.08 -11.53
C ASP A 177 12.42 7.99 -12.48
N PRO A 178 12.22 8.32 -13.78
CA PRO A 178 11.56 7.41 -14.73
C PRO A 178 12.28 6.08 -14.94
N VAL A 179 13.58 6.00 -14.65
CA VAL A 179 14.39 4.79 -14.81
C VAL A 179 14.12 3.80 -13.68
N THR A 180 14.08 4.29 -12.44
CA THR A 180 13.76 3.46 -11.26
C THR A 180 12.30 3.01 -11.29
N ALA A 181 11.38 3.85 -11.79
CA ALA A 181 9.97 3.46 -11.96
C ALA A 181 9.81 2.29 -12.94
N ARG A 182 10.58 2.27 -14.03
CA ARG A 182 10.59 1.14 -15.00
C ARG A 182 11.14 -0.14 -14.39
N GLN A 183 12.29 -0.09 -13.71
CA GLN A 183 12.91 -1.27 -13.12
C GLN A 183 12.00 -1.98 -12.09
N VAL A 184 11.19 -1.21 -11.37
CA VAL A 184 10.25 -1.76 -10.37
C VAL A 184 8.98 -2.31 -11.00
N MET A 185 8.66 -1.93 -12.24
CA MET A 185 7.46 -2.41 -12.94
C MET A 185 7.74 -3.60 -13.88
N ASP A 186 9.00 -3.84 -14.20
CA ASP A 186 9.42 -4.95 -15.08
C ASP A 186 9.78 -6.23 -14.28
N ASP A 187 9.83 -6.18 -12.91
CA ASP A 187 10.00 -7.29 -11.96
C ASP A 187 8.64 -7.75 -11.35
#